data_225d4ae6fe7ed42c32c6b548cd6abb59
#
_entry.id   225d4ae6fe7ed42c32c6b548cd6abb59
#
_cell.length_a   1.000
_cell.length_b   1.000
_cell.length_c   1.000
_cell.angle_alpha   90.00
_cell.angle_beta   90.00
_cell.angle_gamma   90.00
#
_symmetry.space_group_name_H-M   'P 1'
#
loop_
_entity.id
_entity.type
_entity.pdbx_description
1 polymer ?
#
loop_
_entity_poly.entity_id
_entity_poly.type
_entity_poly.pdbx_seq_one_letter_code
_entity_poly.pdbx_strand_id
1 'polypeptide(L)'
;MDVDISENFIELANQKKSWIAWHVGSTAHGSNIEGFREAVAAAKDNFLHIAHINSYCRGQISNETDEALEAISLLKTHPNIFSESYLSPLNGTRLVVQNDVPISKVTVTCLKKLGYEPTYDGMKKAIFDGAAGVLVDDGVIGKLLSGKGGVEYWESKETKTTGSFKVNPAVSRFLIATAKRSDGSFVGDSFSTDGGCYPRNVIVENGLLLVKFGALNLNEYAVKASLNGARALGLKNKGHL
;
A
#
# COMPACT_ATOMS: atom_id res chain seq x y z
N MET A 1 -17.21 -1.36 -6.17
CA MET A 1 -17.77 -2.41 -7.05
C MET A 1 -18.52 -3.36 -6.14
N ASP A 2 -19.61 -3.97 -6.59
CA ASP A 2 -20.31 -4.97 -5.80
C ASP A 2 -19.54 -6.27 -5.75
N VAL A 3 -19.72 -7.07 -4.68
CA VAL A 3 -18.96 -8.31 -4.47
C VAL A 3 -19.16 -9.30 -5.61
N ASP A 4 -20.43 -9.50 -6.04
CA ASP A 4 -20.76 -10.41 -7.15
C ASP A 4 -20.05 -10.02 -8.47
N ILE A 5 -19.94 -8.72 -8.73
CA ILE A 5 -19.21 -8.22 -9.91
C ILE A 5 -17.72 -8.50 -9.74
N SER A 6 -17.18 -8.34 -8.53
CA SER A 6 -15.79 -8.64 -8.22
C SER A 6 -15.47 -10.12 -8.44
N GLU A 7 -16.29 -11.03 -7.95
CA GLU A 7 -16.16 -12.47 -8.16
C GLU A 7 -16.18 -12.84 -9.64
N ASN A 8 -17.11 -12.31 -10.42
CA ASN A 8 -17.21 -12.55 -11.85
C ASN A 8 -15.95 -12.08 -12.61
N PHE A 9 -15.36 -10.92 -12.24
CA PHE A 9 -14.12 -10.45 -12.85
C PHE A 9 -12.93 -11.35 -12.51
N ILE A 10 -12.81 -11.80 -11.27
CA ILE A 10 -11.74 -12.71 -10.83
C ILE A 10 -11.85 -14.03 -11.59
N GLU A 11 -13.05 -14.61 -11.67
CA GLU A 11 -13.31 -15.85 -12.39
C GLU A 11 -12.99 -15.71 -13.89
N LEU A 12 -13.49 -14.67 -14.53
CA LEU A 12 -13.23 -14.40 -15.96
C LEU A 12 -11.74 -14.25 -16.25
N ALA A 13 -11.00 -13.52 -15.39
CA ALA A 13 -9.56 -13.36 -15.55
C ALA A 13 -8.84 -14.71 -15.46
N ASN A 14 -9.22 -15.57 -14.54
CA ASN A 14 -8.64 -16.91 -14.39
C ASN A 14 -8.99 -17.82 -15.59
N GLN A 15 -10.24 -17.81 -16.06
CA GLN A 15 -10.65 -18.53 -17.27
C GLN A 15 -9.84 -18.08 -18.51
N LYS A 16 -9.56 -16.78 -18.63
CA LYS A 16 -8.77 -16.20 -19.73
C LYS A 16 -7.26 -16.28 -19.50
N LYS A 17 -6.80 -16.84 -18.36
CA LYS A 17 -5.39 -16.87 -17.96
C LYS A 17 -4.76 -15.46 -17.99
N SER A 18 -5.54 -14.47 -17.62
CA SER A 18 -5.12 -13.08 -17.56
C SER A 18 -4.74 -12.70 -16.13
N TRP A 19 -3.73 -11.84 -15.99
CA TRP A 19 -3.36 -11.27 -14.71
C TRP A 19 -4.46 -10.34 -14.20
N ILE A 20 -4.80 -10.46 -12.92
CA ILE A 20 -5.71 -9.54 -12.24
C ILE A 20 -5.08 -9.09 -10.94
N ALA A 21 -4.90 -7.79 -10.79
CA ALA A 21 -4.43 -7.16 -9.57
C ALA A 21 -5.55 -6.33 -8.93
N TRP A 22 -5.72 -6.47 -7.63
CA TRP A 22 -6.85 -5.91 -6.90
C TRP A 22 -6.41 -4.92 -5.82
N HIS A 23 -6.95 -3.72 -5.89
CA HIS A 23 -6.98 -2.81 -4.75
C HIS A 23 -8.27 -3.06 -3.98
N VAL A 24 -8.15 -3.46 -2.72
CA VAL A 24 -9.26 -3.87 -1.86
C VAL A 24 -10.21 -2.72 -1.56
N GLY A 25 -11.48 -3.03 -1.55
CA GLY A 25 -12.58 -2.12 -1.24
C GLY A 25 -13.75 -2.31 -2.20
N SER A 26 -14.95 -2.35 -1.68
CA SER A 26 -16.20 -2.54 -2.41
C SER A 26 -17.25 -1.49 -2.03
N THR A 27 -18.47 -1.69 -2.46
CA THR A 27 -19.63 -0.92 -2.00
C THR A 27 -20.01 -1.23 -0.56
N ALA A 28 -19.66 -2.43 -0.06
CA ALA A 28 -19.97 -2.87 1.30
C ALA A 28 -18.86 -2.49 2.29
N HIS A 29 -17.60 -2.71 1.94
CA HIS A 29 -16.46 -2.50 2.82
C HIS A 29 -15.41 -1.56 2.22
N GLY A 30 -14.76 -0.77 3.08
CA GLY A 30 -13.69 0.13 2.67
C GLY A 30 -12.38 -0.59 2.35
N SER A 31 -11.36 0.21 2.03
CA SER A 31 -9.98 -0.26 1.85
C SER A 31 -9.32 -0.47 3.22
N ASN A 32 -9.74 -1.49 3.95
CA ASN A 32 -9.36 -1.89 5.29
C ASN A 32 -9.36 -3.42 5.43
N ILE A 33 -9.20 -3.93 6.64
CA ILE A 33 -9.16 -5.39 6.90
C ILE A 33 -10.49 -6.10 6.57
N GLU A 34 -11.63 -5.44 6.69
CA GLU A 34 -12.93 -6.02 6.31
C GLU A 34 -13.04 -6.22 4.80
N GLY A 35 -12.67 -5.20 4.02
CA GLY A 35 -12.57 -5.32 2.56
C GLY A 35 -11.51 -6.33 2.12
N PHE A 36 -10.43 -6.51 2.92
CA PHE A 36 -9.46 -7.56 2.65
C PHE A 36 -10.04 -8.95 2.84
N ARG A 37 -10.81 -9.20 3.91
CA ARG A 37 -11.56 -10.46 4.11
C ARG A 37 -12.49 -10.75 2.94
N GLU A 38 -13.23 -9.72 2.51
CA GLU A 38 -14.15 -9.82 1.37
C GLU A 38 -13.41 -10.19 0.08
N ALA A 39 -12.27 -9.55 -0.22
CA ALA A 39 -11.47 -9.86 -1.40
C ALA A 39 -10.89 -11.28 -1.37
N VAL A 40 -10.46 -11.75 -0.20
CA VAL A 40 -9.99 -13.14 -0.01
C VAL A 40 -11.14 -14.12 -0.25
N ALA A 41 -12.32 -13.86 0.31
CA ALA A 41 -13.49 -14.71 0.11
C ALA A 41 -13.95 -14.73 -1.36
N ALA A 42 -13.94 -13.59 -2.03
CA ALA A 42 -14.29 -13.46 -3.46
C ALA A 42 -13.33 -14.22 -4.39
N ALA A 43 -12.07 -14.38 -3.99
CA ALA A 43 -11.11 -15.13 -4.79
C ALA A 43 -11.45 -16.61 -4.88
N LYS A 44 -12.04 -17.20 -3.85
CA LYS A 44 -12.28 -18.66 -3.77
C LYS A 44 -10.98 -19.42 -4.07
N ASP A 45 -11.01 -20.35 -5.01
CA ASP A 45 -9.83 -21.09 -5.48
C ASP A 45 -9.12 -20.42 -6.67
N ASN A 46 -9.61 -19.25 -7.11
CA ASN A 46 -9.03 -18.52 -8.24
C ASN A 46 -7.77 -17.78 -7.83
N PHE A 47 -6.82 -17.64 -8.76
CA PHE A 47 -5.68 -16.77 -8.58
C PHE A 47 -6.11 -15.30 -8.49
N LEU A 48 -5.62 -14.61 -7.48
CA LEU A 48 -5.81 -13.16 -7.31
C LEU A 48 -4.53 -12.54 -6.79
N HIS A 49 -4.07 -11.48 -7.43
CA HIS A 49 -3.05 -10.60 -6.86
C HIS A 49 -3.73 -9.52 -6.02
N ILE A 50 -3.45 -9.49 -4.72
CA ILE A 50 -3.89 -8.41 -3.85
C ILE A 50 -2.70 -7.49 -3.58
N ALA A 51 -2.81 -6.25 -4.05
CA ALA A 51 -1.77 -5.25 -3.95
C ALA A 51 -1.61 -4.74 -2.51
N HIS A 52 -0.37 -4.39 -2.12
CA HIS A 52 0.00 -3.63 -0.91
C HIS A 52 -0.79 -3.98 0.36
N ILE A 53 -0.79 -5.26 0.77
CA ILE A 53 -1.60 -5.82 1.87
C ILE A 53 -1.54 -4.98 3.16
N ASN A 54 -0.35 -4.48 3.51
CA ASN A 54 -0.17 -3.69 4.74
C ASN A 54 -0.98 -2.37 4.73
N SER A 55 -1.46 -1.92 3.57
CA SER A 55 -2.35 -0.75 3.47
C SER A 55 -3.72 -0.98 4.08
N TYR A 56 -4.14 -2.23 4.21
CA TYR A 56 -5.43 -2.63 4.78
C TYR A 56 -5.34 -2.89 6.28
N CYS A 57 -4.12 -2.86 6.84
CA CYS A 57 -3.81 -3.13 8.25
C CYS A 57 -3.29 -1.86 8.93
N ARG A 58 -4.10 -0.80 8.93
CA ARG A 58 -3.74 0.52 9.47
C ARG A 58 -4.38 0.84 10.81
N GLY A 59 -5.01 -0.13 11.46
CA GLY A 59 -5.73 0.10 12.71
C GLY A 59 -7.03 0.91 12.50
N GLN A 60 -7.81 0.58 11.47
CA GLN A 60 -9.08 1.24 11.18
C GLN A 60 -10.27 0.53 11.85
N ILE A 61 -10.18 -0.77 12.03
CA ILE A 61 -11.22 -1.63 12.59
C ILE A 61 -10.80 -2.18 13.96
N SER A 62 -9.56 -2.66 14.06
CA SER A 62 -8.92 -3.05 15.32
C SER A 62 -7.55 -2.38 15.44
N ASN A 63 -6.66 -2.84 16.32
CA ASN A 63 -5.30 -2.32 16.33
C ASN A 63 -4.47 -2.85 15.16
N GLU A 64 -3.44 -2.14 14.81
CA GLU A 64 -2.58 -2.39 13.63
C GLU A 64 -1.91 -3.76 13.65
N THR A 65 -1.60 -4.28 14.84
CA THR A 65 -0.97 -5.60 15.01
C THR A 65 -1.98 -6.71 14.77
N ASP A 66 -3.17 -6.60 15.33
CA ASP A 66 -4.23 -7.60 15.16
C ASP A 66 -4.68 -7.69 13.71
N GLU A 67 -4.86 -6.53 13.04
CA GLU A 67 -5.19 -6.50 11.61
C GLU A 67 -4.08 -7.16 10.76
N ALA A 68 -2.80 -6.91 11.08
CA ALA A 68 -1.69 -7.53 10.37
C ALA A 68 -1.60 -9.05 10.59
N LEU A 69 -1.81 -9.51 11.84
CA LEU A 69 -1.82 -10.94 12.17
C LEU A 69 -3.00 -11.65 11.53
N GLU A 70 -4.16 -11.01 11.46
CA GLU A 70 -5.31 -11.54 10.75
C GLU A 70 -5.05 -11.68 9.25
N ALA A 71 -4.51 -10.64 8.60
CA ALA A 71 -4.14 -10.71 7.19
C ALA A 71 -3.13 -11.84 6.90
N ILE A 72 -2.13 -12.01 7.77
CA ILE A 72 -1.16 -13.10 7.69
C ILE A 72 -1.86 -14.46 7.83
N SER A 73 -2.80 -14.60 8.76
CA SER A 73 -3.54 -15.85 8.97
C SER A 73 -4.37 -16.23 7.74
N LEU A 74 -5.07 -15.26 7.16
CA LEU A 74 -5.85 -15.47 5.93
C LEU A 74 -4.97 -15.89 4.75
N LEU A 75 -3.84 -15.19 4.53
CA LEU A 75 -2.93 -15.52 3.43
C LEU A 75 -2.21 -16.86 3.62
N LYS A 76 -2.03 -17.33 4.85
CA LYS A 76 -1.47 -18.68 5.11
C LYS A 76 -2.38 -19.79 4.60
N THR A 77 -3.69 -19.58 4.64
CA THR A 77 -4.69 -20.57 4.23
C THR A 77 -5.16 -20.41 2.78
N HIS A 78 -4.73 -19.33 2.08
CA HIS A 78 -5.12 -19.04 0.70
C HIS A 78 -3.87 -18.90 -0.20
N PRO A 79 -3.18 -19.98 -0.54
CA PRO A 79 -1.94 -19.93 -1.34
C PRO A 79 -2.18 -19.50 -2.81
N ASN A 80 -3.43 -19.49 -3.27
CA ASN A 80 -3.85 -18.96 -4.56
C ASN A 80 -3.81 -17.42 -4.63
N ILE A 81 -3.64 -16.74 -3.50
CA ILE A 81 -3.49 -15.28 -3.46
C ILE A 81 -2.01 -14.92 -3.50
N PHE A 82 -1.62 -14.23 -4.57
CA PHE A 82 -0.34 -13.53 -4.62
C PHE A 82 -0.46 -12.20 -3.90
N SER A 83 0.48 -11.90 -3.03
CA SER A 83 0.42 -10.68 -2.24
C SER A 83 1.73 -9.93 -2.24
N GLU A 84 1.66 -8.65 -1.97
CA GLU A 84 2.83 -7.80 -1.83
C GLU A 84 2.77 -6.92 -0.57
N SER A 85 3.92 -6.71 0.03
CA SER A 85 4.08 -5.75 1.11
C SER A 85 4.87 -4.55 0.62
N TYR A 86 4.29 -3.35 0.66
CA TYR A 86 5.09 -2.18 0.36
C TYR A 86 5.68 -1.56 1.62
N LEU A 87 6.99 -1.29 1.55
CA LEU A 87 7.80 -0.97 2.74
C LEU A 87 7.78 0.53 3.10
N SER A 88 7.10 1.36 2.30
CA SER A 88 7.05 2.80 2.54
C SER A 88 6.08 3.17 3.66
N PRO A 89 6.45 4.09 4.56
CA PRO A 89 5.53 4.67 5.54
C PRO A 89 4.50 5.62 4.88
N LEU A 90 4.68 5.95 3.62
CA LEU A 90 3.96 6.99 2.91
C LEU A 90 2.79 6.44 2.10
N ASN A 91 1.66 7.15 2.08
CA ASN A 91 0.52 6.89 1.22
C ASN A 91 0.21 8.12 0.37
N GLY A 92 0.25 7.95 -0.96
CA GLY A 92 0.04 9.04 -1.90
C GLY A 92 -1.42 9.32 -2.18
N THR A 93 -1.75 10.61 -2.38
CA THR A 93 -3.11 11.05 -2.71
C THR A 93 -3.13 12.48 -3.25
N ARG A 94 -4.29 12.93 -3.72
CA ARG A 94 -4.51 14.33 -4.10
C ARG A 94 -4.72 15.19 -2.85
N LEU A 95 -4.02 16.34 -2.78
CA LEU A 95 -4.13 17.27 -1.66
C LEU A 95 -5.06 18.46 -1.98
N VAL A 96 -5.96 18.30 -2.94
CA VAL A 96 -6.88 19.33 -3.40
C VAL A 96 -8.00 19.54 -2.39
N VAL A 97 -8.23 20.79 -2.00
CA VAL A 97 -9.33 21.20 -1.12
C VAL A 97 -10.27 22.11 -1.90
N GLN A 98 -11.56 21.85 -1.81
CA GLN A 98 -12.63 22.67 -2.40
C GLN A 98 -13.73 22.88 -1.35
N ASN A 99 -14.22 24.11 -1.24
CA ASN A 99 -15.25 24.47 -0.25
C ASN A 99 -14.88 23.99 1.17
N ASP A 100 -13.62 24.23 1.55
CA ASP A 100 -13.03 23.82 2.84
C ASP A 100 -12.93 22.31 3.08
N VAL A 101 -13.19 21.45 2.09
CA VAL A 101 -13.13 20.00 2.25
C VAL A 101 -12.18 19.38 1.22
N PRO A 102 -11.30 18.42 1.61
CA PRO A 102 -10.51 17.66 0.65
C PRO A 102 -11.41 16.83 -0.29
N ILE A 103 -11.18 16.95 -1.60
CA ILE A 103 -11.99 16.22 -2.60
C ILE A 103 -11.71 14.71 -2.63
N SER A 104 -10.56 14.29 -2.13
CA SER A 104 -10.17 12.88 -2.07
C SER A 104 -10.61 12.24 -0.76
N LYS A 105 -11.41 11.17 -0.83
CA LYS A 105 -11.76 10.35 0.35
C LYS A 105 -10.52 9.79 1.05
N VAL A 106 -9.47 9.45 0.29
CA VAL A 106 -8.19 8.97 0.84
C VAL A 106 -7.54 10.05 1.70
N THR A 107 -7.53 11.31 1.24
CA THR A 107 -7.01 12.45 2.00
C THR A 107 -7.78 12.66 3.29
N VAL A 108 -9.11 12.63 3.23
CA VAL A 108 -9.97 12.71 4.43
C VAL A 108 -9.63 11.61 5.43
N THR A 109 -9.49 10.37 4.98
CA THR A 109 -9.14 9.22 5.84
C THR A 109 -7.75 9.37 6.45
N CYS A 110 -6.75 9.83 5.66
CA CYS A 110 -5.39 10.05 6.15
C CYS A 110 -5.34 11.16 7.22
N LEU A 111 -6.02 12.28 7.00
CA LEU A 111 -6.10 13.37 7.98
C LEU A 111 -6.71 12.89 9.29
N LYS A 112 -7.88 12.24 9.23
CA LYS A 112 -8.56 11.71 10.42
C LYS A 112 -7.68 10.72 11.19
N LYS A 113 -7.02 9.80 10.48
CA LYS A 113 -6.10 8.83 11.12
C LYS A 113 -4.96 9.51 11.86
N LEU A 114 -4.48 10.63 11.36
CA LEU A 114 -3.38 11.40 11.96
C LEU A 114 -3.84 12.46 12.97
N GLY A 115 -5.15 12.52 13.26
CA GLY A 115 -5.72 13.45 14.24
C GLY A 115 -5.89 14.88 13.73
N TYR A 116 -5.96 15.08 12.40
CA TYR A 116 -6.25 16.36 11.78
C TYR A 116 -7.69 16.42 11.28
N GLU A 117 -8.30 17.61 11.40
CA GLU A 117 -9.60 17.86 10.79
C GLU A 117 -9.49 17.79 9.25
N PRO A 118 -10.48 17.22 8.54
CA PRO A 118 -10.49 17.16 7.09
C PRO A 118 -11.00 18.47 6.47
N THR A 119 -10.27 19.55 6.75
CA THR A 119 -10.53 20.92 6.30
C THR A 119 -9.29 21.51 5.65
N TYR A 120 -9.41 22.73 5.08
CA TYR A 120 -8.26 23.47 4.57
C TYR A 120 -7.20 23.69 5.66
N ASP A 121 -7.61 24.17 6.83
CA ASP A 121 -6.69 24.45 7.93
C ASP A 121 -6.07 23.16 8.50
N GLY A 122 -6.83 22.09 8.61
CA GLY A 122 -6.30 20.79 9.03
C GLY A 122 -5.30 20.21 8.03
N MET A 123 -5.53 20.37 6.72
CA MET A 123 -4.58 19.98 5.67
C MET A 123 -3.29 20.84 5.75
N LYS A 124 -3.44 22.16 5.88
CA LYS A 124 -2.33 23.10 6.05
C LYS A 124 -1.48 22.74 7.28
N LYS A 125 -2.13 22.43 8.40
CA LYS A 125 -1.46 22.01 9.61
C LYS A 125 -0.73 20.68 9.44
N ALA A 126 -1.34 19.69 8.78
CA ALA A 126 -0.71 18.40 8.50
C ALA A 126 0.55 18.52 7.64
N ILE A 127 0.54 19.44 6.64
CA ILE A 127 1.73 19.76 5.83
C ILE A 127 2.79 20.43 6.70
N PHE A 128 2.38 21.44 7.50
CA PHE A 128 3.30 22.18 8.36
C PHE A 128 4.00 21.28 9.39
N ASP A 129 3.28 20.39 10.03
CA ASP A 129 3.80 19.46 11.03
C ASP A 129 4.64 18.30 10.41
N GLY A 130 4.67 18.17 9.06
CA GLY A 130 5.38 17.11 8.38
C GLY A 130 4.68 15.75 8.42
N ALA A 131 3.41 15.70 8.80
CA ALA A 131 2.53 14.53 8.71
C ALA A 131 2.13 14.25 7.26
N ALA A 132 2.03 15.31 6.45
CA ALA A 132 1.88 15.26 5.00
C ALA A 132 3.05 15.98 4.30
N GLY A 133 3.41 15.52 3.11
CA GLY A 133 4.36 16.20 2.22
C GLY A 133 3.72 16.46 0.86
N VAL A 134 3.96 17.64 0.32
CA VAL A 134 3.50 18.04 -1.02
C VAL A 134 4.53 17.60 -2.04
N LEU A 135 4.10 16.93 -3.10
CA LEU A 135 4.98 16.53 -4.19
C LEU A 135 5.39 17.75 -5.02
N VAL A 136 6.67 17.94 -5.12
CA VAL A 136 7.30 18.98 -5.97
C VAL A 136 8.21 18.27 -6.97
N ASP A 137 8.04 18.61 -8.22
CA ASP A 137 8.93 18.19 -9.29
C ASP A 137 9.87 19.34 -9.63
N ASP A 138 11.15 19.16 -9.42
CA ASP A 138 12.19 20.12 -9.78
C ASP A 138 12.80 19.85 -11.17
N GLY A 139 12.19 18.95 -11.95
CA GLY A 139 12.63 18.55 -13.28
C GLY A 139 13.70 17.46 -13.27
N VAL A 140 14.20 17.06 -12.09
CA VAL A 140 15.22 16.02 -11.92
C VAL A 140 14.68 14.88 -11.05
N ILE A 141 14.16 15.19 -9.88
CA ILE A 141 13.65 14.21 -8.93
C ILE A 141 12.42 14.79 -8.23
N GLY A 142 11.34 14.01 -8.17
CA GLY A 142 10.19 14.37 -7.34
C GLY A 142 10.58 14.36 -5.85
N LYS A 143 10.25 15.42 -5.13
CA LYS A 143 10.50 15.60 -3.69
C LYS A 143 9.21 15.84 -2.94
N LEU A 144 9.18 15.46 -1.67
CA LEU A 144 8.09 15.81 -0.76
C LEU A 144 8.55 16.99 0.12
N LEU A 145 7.88 18.13 -0.04
CA LEU A 145 8.06 19.29 0.82
C LEU A 145 7.04 19.29 1.96
N SER A 146 7.49 19.58 3.17
CA SER A 146 6.68 19.81 4.36
C SER A 146 7.15 21.07 5.07
N GLY A 147 6.56 21.36 6.24
CA GLY A 147 6.86 22.58 6.97
C GLY A 147 6.36 23.83 6.22
N LYS A 148 6.96 24.98 6.53
CA LYS A 148 6.60 26.27 5.92
C LYS A 148 6.66 26.24 4.38
N GLY A 149 7.76 25.71 3.82
CA GLY A 149 7.93 25.64 2.36
C GLY A 149 6.89 24.73 1.67
N GLY A 150 6.50 23.63 2.30
CA GLY A 150 5.44 22.76 1.81
C GLY A 150 4.08 23.46 1.77
N VAL A 151 3.75 24.23 2.81
CA VAL A 151 2.51 25.04 2.89
C VAL A 151 2.52 26.10 1.81
N GLU A 152 3.59 26.90 1.71
CA GLU A 152 3.70 27.98 0.71
C GLU A 152 3.56 27.45 -0.73
N TYR A 153 4.19 26.30 -1.02
CA TYR A 153 4.05 25.67 -2.33
C TYR A 153 2.61 25.20 -2.58
N TRP A 154 1.98 24.52 -1.62
CA TRP A 154 0.61 24.04 -1.72
C TRP A 154 -0.40 25.17 -1.96
N GLU A 155 -0.25 26.27 -1.21
CA GLU A 155 -1.08 27.48 -1.38
C GLU A 155 -0.84 28.16 -2.73
N SER A 156 0.43 28.24 -3.19
CA SER A 156 0.77 28.84 -4.49
C SER A 156 0.16 28.08 -5.68
N LYS A 157 -0.19 26.82 -5.50
CA LYS A 157 -0.87 25.97 -6.49
C LYS A 157 -2.38 25.94 -6.30
N GLU A 158 -2.97 26.83 -5.49
CA GLU A 158 -4.39 26.83 -5.15
C GLU A 158 -4.85 25.44 -4.67
N THR A 159 -4.05 24.79 -3.85
CA THR A 159 -4.20 23.40 -3.37
C THR A 159 -4.16 22.31 -4.44
N LYS A 160 -4.11 22.63 -5.73
CA LYS A 160 -4.14 21.69 -6.87
C LYS A 160 -2.83 20.90 -6.98
N THR A 161 -2.53 20.13 -5.96
CA THR A 161 -1.31 19.31 -5.85
C THR A 161 -1.64 17.87 -5.47
N THR A 162 -0.59 17.05 -5.53
CA THR A 162 -0.57 15.71 -4.95
C THR A 162 0.48 15.65 -3.84
N GLY A 163 0.41 14.65 -3.01
CA GLY A 163 1.36 14.48 -1.92
C GLY A 163 1.22 13.14 -1.24
N SER A 164 1.86 12.99 -0.10
CA SER A 164 1.84 11.74 0.65
C SER A 164 1.71 11.99 2.15
N PHE A 165 1.03 11.08 2.83
CA PHE A 165 0.85 11.05 4.28
C PHE A 165 1.64 9.90 4.91
N LYS A 166 2.17 10.10 6.11
CA LYS A 166 2.85 9.07 6.92
C LYS A 166 1.83 8.23 7.70
N VAL A 167 1.06 7.39 7.02
CA VAL A 167 -0.07 6.63 7.60
C VAL A 167 0.12 5.12 7.65
N ASN A 168 1.20 4.59 7.07
CA ASN A 168 1.45 3.15 7.05
C ASN A 168 2.28 2.73 8.26
N PRO A 169 1.70 1.96 9.21
CA PRO A 169 2.40 1.56 10.42
C PRO A 169 3.61 0.69 10.15
N ALA A 170 4.66 0.82 10.95
CA ALA A 170 5.85 -0.03 10.84
C ALA A 170 5.50 -1.50 11.11
N VAL A 171 4.65 -1.75 12.10
CA VAL A 171 4.27 -3.11 12.51
C VAL A 171 3.64 -3.88 11.36
N SER A 172 2.63 -3.35 10.68
CA SER A 172 1.97 -4.06 9.57
C SER A 172 2.91 -4.24 8.37
N ARG A 173 3.73 -3.21 8.05
CA ARG A 173 4.70 -3.30 6.95
C ARG A 173 5.71 -4.43 7.15
N PHE A 174 6.29 -4.53 8.33
CA PHE A 174 7.38 -5.47 8.58
C PHE A 174 6.90 -6.87 8.96
N LEU A 175 5.79 -7.01 9.70
CA LEU A 175 5.20 -8.31 9.98
C LEU A 175 4.78 -9.03 8.69
N ILE A 176 4.04 -8.36 7.80
CA ILE A 176 3.60 -8.96 6.54
C ILE A 176 4.79 -9.24 5.61
N ALA A 177 5.79 -8.35 5.60
CA ALA A 177 7.00 -8.52 4.79
C ALA A 177 7.82 -9.75 5.17
N THR A 178 7.80 -10.17 6.43
CA THR A 178 8.69 -11.21 6.97
C THR A 178 7.99 -12.51 7.37
N ALA A 179 6.65 -12.50 7.43
CA ALA A 179 5.87 -13.68 7.78
C ALA A 179 6.05 -14.82 6.78
N LYS A 180 6.16 -16.04 7.30
CA LYS A 180 6.34 -17.27 6.50
C LYS A 180 5.21 -18.26 6.75
N ARG A 181 4.92 -19.05 5.74
CA ARG A 181 4.10 -20.27 5.81
C ARG A 181 4.93 -21.42 6.42
N SER A 182 4.29 -22.53 6.73
CA SER A 182 4.93 -23.73 7.31
C SER A 182 5.99 -24.35 6.40
N ASP A 183 5.87 -24.17 5.07
CA ASP A 183 6.82 -24.63 4.07
C ASP A 183 8.02 -23.69 3.87
N GLY A 184 8.08 -22.61 4.63
CA GLY A 184 9.11 -21.58 4.54
C GLY A 184 8.88 -20.52 3.46
N SER A 185 7.86 -20.63 2.63
CA SER A 185 7.48 -19.60 1.67
C SER A 185 6.94 -18.35 2.38
N PHE A 186 7.09 -17.18 1.75
CA PHE A 186 6.61 -15.94 2.33
C PHE A 186 5.10 -15.77 2.19
N VAL A 187 4.47 -15.19 3.19
CA VAL A 187 3.07 -14.79 3.16
C VAL A 187 2.88 -13.58 2.25
N GLY A 188 3.70 -12.55 2.42
CA GLY A 188 3.82 -11.47 1.46
C GLY A 188 4.84 -11.87 0.40
N ASP A 189 4.39 -12.26 -0.78
CA ASP A 189 5.23 -12.92 -1.81
C ASP A 189 6.33 -12.00 -2.34
N SER A 190 6.03 -10.73 -2.53
CA SER A 190 7.00 -9.74 -3.04
C SER A 190 7.00 -8.44 -2.25
N PHE A 191 8.00 -7.60 -2.55
CA PHE A 191 8.02 -6.21 -2.15
C PHE A 191 7.44 -5.33 -3.26
N SER A 192 6.78 -4.25 -2.84
CA SER A 192 6.33 -3.20 -3.75
C SER A 192 6.57 -1.82 -3.16
N THR A 193 6.27 -0.79 -3.93
CA THR A 193 6.37 0.60 -3.48
C THR A 193 5.04 1.34 -3.57
N ASP A 194 4.11 0.82 -4.36
CA ASP A 194 2.93 1.58 -4.79
C ASP A 194 3.34 3.01 -5.23
N GLY A 195 4.55 3.10 -5.80
CA GLY A 195 5.33 4.34 -5.93
C GLY A 195 4.74 5.31 -6.92
N GLY A 196 4.41 4.83 -8.12
CA GLY A 196 4.08 5.73 -9.22
C GLY A 196 5.20 6.78 -9.36
N CYS A 197 4.84 8.05 -9.45
CA CYS A 197 5.79 9.17 -9.50
C CYS A 197 6.13 9.76 -8.11
N TYR A 198 5.67 9.15 -7.02
CA TYR A 198 5.99 9.62 -5.67
C TYR A 198 7.35 9.09 -5.20
N PRO A 199 8.11 9.85 -4.39
CA PRO A 199 9.37 9.39 -3.83
C PRO A 199 9.16 8.38 -2.68
N ARG A 200 8.63 7.20 -3.01
CA ARG A 200 8.31 6.10 -2.08
C ARG A 200 9.12 4.84 -2.34
N ASN A 201 10.14 4.91 -3.20
CA ASN A 201 10.93 3.75 -3.58
C ASN A 201 11.97 3.44 -2.49
N VAL A 202 11.53 2.73 -1.46
CA VAL A 202 12.34 2.34 -0.29
C VAL A 202 12.60 0.84 -0.22
N ILE A 203 12.42 0.10 -1.34
CA ILE A 203 12.62 -1.36 -1.36
C ILE A 203 14.06 -1.69 -0.99
N VAL A 204 15.04 -0.97 -1.56
CA VAL A 204 16.45 -1.22 -1.28
C VAL A 204 16.77 -0.85 0.16
N GLU A 205 16.44 0.35 0.59
CA GLU A 205 16.75 0.84 1.93
C GLU A 205 16.10 -0.03 3.00
N ASN A 206 14.78 -0.12 3.02
CA ASN A 206 14.06 -0.85 4.06
C ASN A 206 14.19 -2.36 3.93
N GLY A 207 14.33 -2.89 2.71
CA GLY A 207 14.57 -4.31 2.50
C GLY A 207 15.94 -4.76 3.00
N LEU A 208 16.99 -3.97 2.77
CA LEU A 208 18.34 -4.24 3.30
C LEU A 208 18.40 -4.02 4.82
N LEU A 209 17.58 -3.14 5.41
CA LEU A 209 17.44 -3.07 6.86
C LEU A 209 16.89 -4.37 7.43
N LEU A 210 15.91 -5.01 6.80
CA LEU A 210 15.39 -6.31 7.23
C LEU A 210 16.49 -7.40 7.17
N VAL A 211 17.38 -7.34 6.17
CA VAL A 211 18.55 -8.22 6.10
C VAL A 211 19.54 -7.93 7.22
N LYS A 212 19.86 -6.66 7.44
CA LYS A 212 20.80 -6.24 8.49
C LYS A 212 20.37 -6.65 9.89
N PHE A 213 19.06 -6.62 10.16
CA PHE A 213 18.51 -7.05 11.44
C PHE A 213 18.21 -8.55 11.52
N GLY A 214 18.53 -9.34 10.50
CA GLY A 214 18.37 -10.80 10.48
C GLY A 214 16.92 -11.27 10.30
N ALA A 215 15.99 -10.38 9.93
CA ALA A 215 14.62 -10.75 9.61
C ALA A 215 14.49 -11.46 8.26
N LEU A 216 15.42 -11.20 7.36
CA LEU A 216 15.61 -11.85 6.06
C LEU A 216 17.10 -12.12 5.84
N ASN A 217 17.43 -13.14 5.05
CA ASN A 217 18.75 -13.23 4.45
C ASN A 217 18.78 -12.51 3.08
N LEU A 218 19.99 -12.31 2.52
CA LEU A 218 20.15 -11.58 1.26
C LEU A 218 19.46 -12.26 0.08
N ASN A 219 19.48 -13.61 0.04
CA ASN A 219 18.79 -14.36 -1.00
C ASN A 219 17.26 -14.18 -0.91
N GLU A 220 16.69 -14.27 0.28
CA GLU A 220 15.26 -14.00 0.50
C GLU A 220 14.87 -12.59 0.08
N TYR A 221 15.70 -11.60 0.39
CA TYR A 221 15.50 -10.23 -0.08
C TYR A 221 15.48 -10.16 -1.60
N ALA A 222 16.48 -10.74 -2.30
CA ALA A 222 16.56 -10.72 -3.75
C ALA A 222 15.37 -11.43 -4.41
N VAL A 223 14.93 -12.56 -3.85
CA VAL A 223 13.74 -13.28 -4.33
C VAL A 223 12.49 -12.41 -4.22
N LYS A 224 12.27 -11.76 -3.08
CA LYS A 224 11.10 -10.90 -2.86
C LYS A 224 11.15 -9.59 -3.68
N ALA A 225 12.32 -9.01 -3.83
CA ALA A 225 12.49 -7.72 -4.51
C ALA A 225 12.48 -7.86 -6.05
N SER A 226 12.72 -9.05 -6.60
CA SER A 226 12.89 -9.23 -8.04
C SER A 226 12.19 -10.49 -8.58
N LEU A 227 12.64 -11.68 -8.18
CA LEU A 227 12.24 -12.93 -8.79
C LEU A 227 10.73 -13.21 -8.66
N ASN A 228 10.16 -13.01 -7.47
CA ASN A 228 8.74 -13.28 -7.24
C ASN A 228 7.83 -12.35 -8.05
N GLY A 229 8.18 -11.05 -8.15
CA GLY A 229 7.47 -10.12 -9.00
C GLY A 229 7.51 -10.53 -10.48
N ALA A 230 8.70 -10.95 -10.98
CA ALA A 230 8.85 -11.44 -12.34
C ALA A 230 8.01 -12.70 -12.60
N ARG A 231 8.05 -13.67 -11.69
CA ARG A 231 7.25 -14.91 -11.76
C ARG A 231 5.76 -14.63 -11.78
N ALA A 232 5.31 -13.74 -10.91
CA ALA A 232 3.92 -13.33 -10.83
C ALA A 232 3.41 -12.77 -12.17
N LEU A 233 4.23 -12.01 -12.88
CA LEU A 233 3.92 -11.45 -14.20
C LEU A 233 4.21 -12.41 -15.37
N GLY A 234 4.60 -13.67 -15.11
CA GLY A 234 4.94 -14.65 -16.13
C GLY A 234 6.22 -14.34 -16.92
N LEU A 235 7.09 -13.49 -16.40
CA LEU A 235 8.34 -13.09 -17.05
C LEU A 235 9.44 -14.11 -16.77
N LYS A 236 9.66 -15.06 -17.69
CA LYS A 236 10.58 -16.18 -17.51
C LYS A 236 12.07 -15.80 -17.55
N ASN A 237 12.41 -14.67 -18.17
CA ASN A 237 13.77 -14.17 -18.40
C ASN A 237 14.15 -12.96 -17.56
N LYS A 238 13.41 -12.70 -16.49
CA LYS A 238 13.62 -11.58 -15.57
C LYS A 238 13.67 -12.07 -14.13
N GLY A 239 14.23 -11.24 -13.25
CA GLY A 239 14.26 -11.53 -11.81
C GLY A 239 15.41 -12.44 -11.36
N HIS A 240 16.28 -12.90 -12.27
CA HIS A 240 17.49 -13.65 -11.99
C HIS A 240 18.72 -12.81 -12.29
N LEU A 241 19.83 -13.15 -11.70
CA LEU A 241 21.19 -12.76 -12.10
C LEU A 241 21.72 -13.75 -13.11
#